data_b42b36d75ad84179f72e2ede60119939
#
_entry.id   b42b36d75ad84179f72e2ede60119939
#
_cell.length_a   1.000
_cell.length_b   1.000
_cell.length_c   1.000
_cell.angle_alpha   90.00
_cell.angle_beta   90.00
_cell.angle_gamma   90.00
#
_symmetry.space_group_name_H-M   'P 1'
#
loop_
_entity.id
_entity.type
_entity.pdbx_description
1 polymer ?
#
loop_
_entity_poly.entity_id
_entity_poly.type
_entity_poly.pdbx_seq_one_letter_code
_entity_poly.pdbx_strand_id
1 'polypeptide(L)'
;MNSTQSSALGSITFCAYYEKWLQIYKQGAVKDVTYNKYVMTLRWLRRLIPDLVIQDLNRLNYQDLLNRYAATHERQTTMDFHHQLKGAILDAVDDGLIDRDPTRKAIIKGKTPRPKKAKFLNQFELHKLLSALNISGPLNWDWFILLVAKTGMRFSEALALTPNDFDFSRQTVTVNK
;
A
#
# COMPACT_ATOMS: atom_id res chain seq x y z
N MET A 1 -41.54 -25.93 2.66
CA MET A 1 -41.59 -24.90 3.72
C MET A 1 -40.13 -24.55 4.03
N ASN A 2 -39.64 -23.47 3.50
CA ASN A 2 -38.54 -22.63 4.02
C ASN A 2 -38.10 -21.63 2.93
N SER A 3 -38.98 -20.67 2.65
CA SER A 3 -38.72 -19.56 1.72
C SER A 3 -38.98 -18.23 2.44
N THR A 4 -38.34 -18.02 3.61
CA THR A 4 -38.61 -16.80 4.39
C THR A 4 -37.40 -16.30 5.18
N GLN A 5 -36.18 -16.45 4.67
CA GLN A 5 -34.99 -15.81 5.28
C GLN A 5 -34.17 -14.91 4.33
N SER A 6 -34.67 -14.67 3.13
CA SER A 6 -33.93 -13.86 2.14
C SER A 6 -34.27 -12.36 2.10
N SER A 7 -35.09 -11.84 2.98
CA SER A 7 -35.61 -10.46 2.86
C SER A 7 -35.25 -9.50 4.00
N ALA A 8 -34.24 -9.80 4.81
CA ALA A 8 -33.88 -8.96 5.96
C ALA A 8 -32.42 -8.39 5.90
N LEU A 9 -31.66 -8.62 4.83
CA LEU A 9 -30.42 -7.89 4.58
C LEU A 9 -30.78 -6.65 3.77
N GLY A 10 -31.09 -5.56 4.47
CA GLY A 10 -31.22 -4.24 3.84
C GLY A 10 -30.01 -4.00 2.93
N SER A 11 -30.25 -3.36 1.78
CA SER A 11 -29.23 -3.11 0.74
C SER A 11 -28.00 -2.42 1.33
N ILE A 12 -26.94 -3.21 1.61
CA ILE A 12 -25.69 -2.67 2.13
C ILE A 12 -24.91 -2.02 0.99
N THR A 13 -24.34 -0.82 1.21
CA THR A 13 -23.44 -0.21 0.23
C THR A 13 -22.11 -0.95 0.19
N PHE A 14 -21.45 -0.95 -0.97
CA PHE A 14 -20.13 -1.54 -1.10
C PHE A 14 -19.11 -0.89 -0.16
N CYS A 15 -19.23 0.41 0.11
CA CYS A 15 -18.39 1.12 1.09
C CYS A 15 -18.56 0.55 2.51
N ALA A 16 -19.79 0.30 2.96
CA ALA A 16 -20.06 -0.23 4.28
C ALA A 16 -19.62 -1.70 4.42
N TYR A 17 -19.81 -2.50 3.37
CA TYR A 17 -19.29 -3.87 3.30
C TYR A 17 -17.75 -3.88 3.39
N TYR A 18 -17.08 -3.06 2.57
CA TYR A 18 -15.61 -3.00 2.53
C TYR A 18 -15.03 -2.55 3.87
N GLU A 19 -15.65 -1.58 4.54
CA GLU A 19 -15.25 -1.14 5.88
C GLU A 19 -15.33 -2.27 6.91
N LYS A 20 -16.46 -2.99 6.94
CA LYS A 20 -16.65 -4.14 7.82
C LYS A 20 -15.65 -5.26 7.51
N TRP A 21 -15.41 -5.53 6.23
CA TRP A 21 -14.43 -6.50 5.79
C TRP A 21 -13.01 -6.14 6.25
N LEU A 22 -12.61 -4.85 6.17
CA LEU A 22 -11.33 -4.38 6.69
C LEU A 22 -11.18 -4.65 8.18
N GLN A 23 -12.21 -4.35 8.97
CA GLN A 23 -12.19 -4.56 10.42
C GLN A 23 -12.05 -6.04 10.78
N ILE A 24 -12.74 -6.92 10.07
CA ILE A 24 -12.74 -8.35 10.36
C ILE A 24 -11.47 -9.05 9.86
N TYR A 25 -11.05 -8.78 8.62
CA TYR A 25 -10.03 -9.59 7.96
C TYR A 25 -8.64 -8.92 7.89
N LYS A 26 -8.53 -7.60 8.09
CA LYS A 26 -7.27 -6.89 7.92
C LYS A 26 -6.74 -6.25 9.20
N GLN A 27 -7.62 -5.80 10.07
CA GLN A 27 -7.22 -5.17 11.33
C GLN A 27 -6.50 -6.21 12.23
N GLY A 28 -5.26 -5.90 12.63
CA GLY A 28 -4.42 -6.83 13.42
C GLY A 28 -3.82 -7.99 12.63
N ALA A 29 -4.30 -8.30 11.42
CA ALA A 29 -3.76 -9.37 10.57
C ALA A 29 -2.62 -8.90 9.65
N VAL A 30 -2.51 -7.59 9.42
CA VAL A 30 -1.46 -6.99 8.59
C VAL A 30 -0.77 -5.85 9.35
N LYS A 31 0.46 -5.50 8.93
CA LYS A 31 1.17 -4.35 9.51
C LYS A 31 0.37 -3.05 9.31
N ASP A 32 0.47 -2.11 10.26
CA ASP A 32 -0.24 -0.83 10.25
C ASP A 32 -0.07 -0.04 8.93
N VAL A 33 1.16 -0.04 8.39
CA VAL A 33 1.45 0.60 7.09
C VAL A 33 0.60 -0.01 5.95
N THR A 34 0.36 -1.32 5.98
CA THR A 34 -0.47 -2.02 5.01
C THR A 34 -1.95 -1.75 5.27
N TYR A 35 -2.38 -1.79 6.54
CA TYR A 35 -3.75 -1.47 6.92
C TYR A 35 -4.15 -0.06 6.47
N ASN A 36 -3.26 0.92 6.69
CA ASN A 36 -3.50 2.31 6.26
C ASN A 36 -3.71 2.46 4.75
N LYS A 37 -3.08 1.63 3.92
CA LYS A 37 -3.34 1.61 2.47
C LYS A 37 -4.78 1.18 2.16
N TYR A 38 -5.29 0.15 2.83
CA TYR A 38 -6.70 -0.27 2.71
C TYR A 38 -7.66 0.83 3.18
N VAL A 39 -7.35 1.51 4.29
CA VAL A 39 -8.14 2.65 4.77
C VAL A 39 -8.18 3.79 3.73
N MET A 40 -7.05 4.06 3.06
CA MET A 40 -7.02 5.03 1.95
C MET A 40 -7.90 4.60 0.78
N THR A 41 -7.91 3.30 0.46
CA THR A 41 -8.82 2.73 -0.56
C THR A 41 -10.29 2.95 -0.19
N LEU A 42 -10.67 2.72 1.07
CA LEU A 42 -12.03 3.01 1.56
C LEU A 42 -12.40 4.50 1.41
N ARG A 43 -11.48 5.42 1.71
CA ARG A 43 -11.71 6.86 1.51
C ARG A 43 -12.01 7.20 0.04
N TRP A 44 -11.30 6.55 -0.88
CA TRP A 44 -11.56 6.72 -2.31
C TRP A 44 -12.88 6.09 -2.76
N LEU A 45 -13.27 4.93 -2.23
CA LEU A 45 -14.59 4.34 -2.48
C LEU A 45 -15.70 5.30 -2.07
N ARG A 46 -15.64 5.84 -0.85
CA ARG A 46 -16.61 6.81 -0.33
C ARG A 46 -16.71 8.08 -1.17
N ARG A 47 -15.61 8.47 -1.83
CA ARG A 47 -15.60 9.64 -2.72
C ARG A 47 -16.15 9.34 -4.11
N LEU A 48 -15.90 8.14 -4.64
CA LEU A 48 -16.20 7.79 -6.02
C LEU A 48 -17.58 7.14 -6.19
N ILE A 49 -17.96 6.28 -5.23
CA ILE A 49 -19.17 5.46 -5.31
C ILE A 49 -19.85 5.34 -3.92
N PRO A 50 -20.20 6.45 -3.21
CA PRO A 50 -20.69 6.40 -1.84
C PRO A 50 -21.93 5.52 -1.67
N ASP A 51 -22.83 5.54 -2.64
CA ASP A 51 -24.18 4.97 -2.55
C ASP A 51 -24.33 3.66 -3.34
N LEU A 52 -23.25 3.16 -3.97
CA LEU A 52 -23.35 1.93 -4.76
C LEU A 52 -23.65 0.74 -3.86
N VAL A 53 -24.80 0.11 -4.06
CA VAL A 53 -25.21 -1.12 -3.39
C VAL A 53 -24.32 -2.27 -3.87
N ILE A 54 -23.89 -3.16 -2.95
CA ILE A 54 -22.94 -4.24 -3.27
C ILE A 54 -23.50 -5.21 -4.33
N GLN A 55 -24.79 -5.50 -4.29
CA GLN A 55 -25.47 -6.37 -5.27
C GLN A 55 -25.45 -5.78 -6.70
N ASP A 56 -25.36 -4.46 -6.82
CA ASP A 56 -25.31 -3.76 -8.12
C ASP A 56 -23.89 -3.67 -8.68
N LEU A 57 -22.89 -4.14 -7.94
CA LEU A 57 -21.49 -4.10 -8.36
C LEU A 57 -21.26 -5.13 -9.48
N ASN A 58 -21.26 -4.64 -10.71
CA ASN A 58 -21.02 -5.42 -11.93
C ASN A 58 -19.75 -4.97 -12.65
N ARG A 59 -19.39 -5.65 -13.73
CA ARG A 59 -18.16 -5.36 -14.50
C ARG A 59 -18.10 -3.93 -15.04
N LEU A 60 -19.22 -3.35 -15.44
CA LEU A 60 -19.24 -1.99 -15.99
C LEU A 60 -19.03 -0.97 -14.89
N ASN A 61 -19.76 -1.09 -13.76
CA ASN A 61 -19.60 -0.20 -12.60
C ASN A 61 -18.20 -0.30 -12.01
N TYR A 62 -17.64 -1.51 -11.94
CA TYR A 62 -16.29 -1.71 -11.45
C TYR A 62 -15.23 -1.11 -12.38
N GLN A 63 -15.37 -1.28 -13.70
CA GLN A 63 -14.46 -0.66 -14.68
C GLN A 63 -14.57 0.86 -14.66
N ASP A 64 -15.77 1.42 -14.49
CA ASP A 64 -15.97 2.87 -14.36
C ASP A 64 -15.28 3.40 -13.09
N LEU A 65 -15.45 2.73 -11.97
CA LEU A 65 -14.73 3.05 -10.72
C LEU A 65 -13.21 3.11 -10.95
N LEU A 66 -12.63 2.11 -11.59
CA LEU A 66 -11.20 2.09 -11.91
C LEU A 66 -10.80 3.22 -12.85
N ASN A 67 -11.61 3.52 -13.86
CA ASN A 67 -11.33 4.61 -14.81
C ASN A 67 -11.37 5.98 -14.12
N ARG A 68 -12.34 6.22 -13.23
CA ARG A 68 -12.44 7.45 -12.44
C ARG A 68 -11.26 7.63 -11.49
N TYR A 69 -10.81 6.54 -10.86
CA TYR A 69 -9.61 6.56 -10.02
C TYR A 69 -8.35 6.82 -10.86
N ALA A 70 -8.21 6.14 -12.00
CA ALA A 70 -7.10 6.27 -12.93
C ALA A 70 -6.94 7.67 -13.53
N ALA A 71 -8.02 8.46 -13.60
CA ALA A 71 -7.97 9.83 -14.12
C ALA A 71 -7.01 10.75 -13.33
N THR A 72 -6.76 10.43 -12.06
CA THR A 72 -5.89 11.23 -11.18
C THR A 72 -4.62 10.50 -10.75
N HIS A 73 -4.53 9.19 -10.96
CA HIS A 73 -3.44 8.33 -10.48
C HIS A 73 -2.64 7.68 -11.60
N GLU A 74 -1.40 7.31 -11.31
CA GLU A 74 -0.57 6.52 -12.21
C GLU A 74 -1.07 5.07 -12.30
N ARG A 75 -0.73 4.39 -13.39
CA ARG A 75 -1.17 3.01 -13.65
C ARG A 75 -0.81 2.05 -12.50
N GLN A 76 0.39 2.17 -11.90
CA GLN A 76 0.80 1.32 -10.78
C GLN A 76 -0.09 1.54 -9.55
N THR A 77 -0.39 2.79 -9.21
CA THR A 77 -1.29 3.13 -8.09
C THR A 77 -2.71 2.62 -8.32
N THR A 78 -3.18 2.67 -9.58
CA THR A 78 -4.49 2.10 -9.95
C THR A 78 -4.48 0.57 -9.85
N MET A 79 -3.38 -0.09 -10.19
CA MET A 79 -3.20 -1.52 -10.01
C MET A 79 -3.26 -1.92 -8.53
N ASP A 80 -2.58 -1.16 -7.66
CA ASP A 80 -2.59 -1.40 -6.22
C ASP A 80 -4.00 -1.21 -5.64
N PHE A 81 -4.73 -0.18 -6.08
CA PHE A 81 -6.13 0.04 -5.74
C PHE A 81 -7.02 -1.15 -6.16
N HIS A 82 -6.87 -1.63 -7.40
CA HIS A 82 -7.56 -2.83 -7.89
C HIS A 82 -7.28 -4.06 -7.01
N HIS A 83 -6.00 -4.33 -6.67
CA HIS A 83 -5.65 -5.49 -5.85
C HIS A 83 -6.24 -5.42 -4.43
N GLN A 84 -6.31 -4.23 -3.85
CA GLN A 84 -6.89 -4.03 -2.53
C GLN A 84 -8.40 -4.23 -2.52
N LEU A 85 -9.10 -3.88 -3.59
CA LEU A 85 -10.54 -4.12 -3.74
C LEU A 85 -10.85 -5.57 -4.03
N LYS A 86 -10.02 -6.21 -4.87
CA LYS A 86 -10.28 -7.56 -5.38
C LYS A 86 -10.48 -8.59 -4.27
N GLY A 87 -9.70 -8.53 -3.19
CA GLY A 87 -9.86 -9.47 -2.06
C GLY A 87 -11.26 -9.41 -1.46
N ALA A 88 -11.73 -8.21 -1.09
CA ALA A 88 -13.05 -8.02 -0.52
C ALA A 88 -14.20 -8.39 -1.49
N ILE A 89 -13.98 -8.13 -2.79
CA ILE A 89 -14.98 -8.46 -3.82
C ILE A 89 -15.09 -9.97 -4.02
N LEU A 90 -13.98 -10.70 -4.02
CA LEU A 90 -13.99 -12.16 -4.13
C LEU A 90 -14.67 -12.81 -2.93
N ASP A 91 -14.37 -12.34 -1.71
CA ASP A 91 -15.07 -12.81 -0.51
C ASP A 91 -16.59 -12.52 -0.60
N ALA A 92 -16.99 -11.36 -1.13
CA ALA A 92 -18.39 -11.02 -1.36
C ALA A 92 -19.07 -11.92 -2.43
N VAL A 93 -18.32 -12.39 -3.42
CA VAL A 93 -18.82 -13.37 -4.40
C VAL A 93 -18.99 -14.73 -3.74
N ASP A 94 -18.02 -15.17 -2.96
CA ASP A 94 -18.06 -16.46 -2.23
C ASP A 94 -19.19 -16.48 -1.19
N ASP A 95 -19.49 -15.33 -0.57
CA ASP A 95 -20.63 -15.14 0.35
C ASP A 95 -21.99 -14.99 -0.38
N GLY A 96 -22.01 -14.99 -1.70
CA GLY A 96 -23.24 -14.84 -2.51
C GLY A 96 -23.85 -13.43 -2.50
N LEU A 97 -23.11 -12.42 -2.08
CA LEU A 97 -23.53 -11.00 -2.12
C LEU A 97 -23.41 -10.40 -3.52
N ILE A 98 -22.53 -10.95 -4.34
CA ILE A 98 -22.30 -10.59 -5.75
C ILE A 98 -22.38 -11.87 -6.58
N ASP A 99 -23.19 -11.89 -7.62
CA ASP A 99 -23.42 -13.11 -8.42
C ASP A 99 -22.16 -13.57 -9.21
N ARG A 100 -21.35 -12.63 -9.65
CA ARG A 100 -20.18 -12.91 -10.51
C ARG A 100 -19.06 -11.92 -10.21
N ASP A 101 -17.82 -12.42 -10.21
CA ASP A 101 -16.62 -11.59 -10.04
C ASP A 101 -16.54 -10.44 -11.06
N PRO A 102 -16.76 -9.18 -10.66
CA PRO A 102 -16.69 -8.02 -11.54
C PRO A 102 -15.26 -7.61 -11.85
N THR A 103 -14.27 -8.12 -11.09
CA THR A 103 -12.85 -7.75 -11.25
C THR A 103 -12.16 -8.51 -12.38
N ARG A 104 -12.80 -9.60 -12.87
CA ARG A 104 -12.26 -10.44 -13.93
C ARG A 104 -12.12 -9.66 -15.23
N LYS A 105 -10.91 -9.69 -15.80
CA LYS A 105 -10.55 -8.96 -17.03
C LYS A 105 -10.65 -7.43 -16.90
N ALA A 106 -10.49 -6.88 -15.70
CA ALA A 106 -10.41 -5.43 -15.51
C ALA A 106 -9.22 -4.83 -16.27
N ILE A 107 -9.45 -3.69 -16.92
CA ILE A 107 -8.42 -2.98 -17.67
C ILE A 107 -7.86 -1.87 -16.79
N ILE A 108 -6.58 -1.97 -16.45
CA ILE A 108 -5.91 -1.00 -15.60
C ILE A 108 -5.31 0.11 -16.45
N LYS A 109 -5.91 1.29 -16.34
CA LYS A 109 -5.42 2.55 -16.91
C LYS A 109 -4.70 3.37 -15.85
N GLY A 110 -4.20 4.53 -16.22
CA GLY A 110 -3.57 5.51 -15.34
C GLY A 110 -2.86 6.57 -16.12
N LYS A 111 -2.47 7.64 -15.42
CA LYS A 111 -1.64 8.71 -15.99
C LYS A 111 -0.27 8.15 -16.39
N THR A 112 0.32 8.77 -17.40
CA THR A 112 1.71 8.52 -17.76
C THR A 112 2.61 8.80 -16.56
N PRO A 113 3.47 7.85 -16.16
CA PRO A 113 4.40 8.07 -15.07
C PRO A 113 5.27 9.29 -15.33
N ARG A 114 5.51 10.09 -14.30
CA ARG A 114 6.51 11.15 -14.41
C ARG A 114 7.89 10.55 -14.69
N PRO A 115 8.75 11.23 -15.45
CA PRO A 115 10.13 10.78 -15.65
C PRO A 115 10.77 10.49 -14.29
N LYS A 116 11.22 9.26 -14.10
CA LYS A 116 11.90 8.89 -12.86
C LYS A 116 13.25 9.62 -12.82
N LYS A 117 13.42 10.53 -11.87
CA LYS A 117 14.77 11.03 -11.54
C LYS A 117 15.62 9.86 -11.05
N ALA A 118 16.90 9.85 -11.40
CA ALA A 118 17.83 8.89 -10.82
C ALA A 118 17.77 8.96 -9.29
N LYS A 119 17.56 7.80 -8.66
CA LYS A 119 17.47 7.68 -7.19
C LYS A 119 18.74 7.07 -6.60
N PHE A 120 19.83 7.16 -7.32
CA PHE A 120 21.13 6.65 -6.92
C PHE A 120 22.19 7.70 -7.25
N LEU A 121 23.26 7.70 -6.50
CA LEU A 121 24.47 8.45 -6.78
C LEU A 121 25.39 7.56 -7.61
N ASN A 122 26.02 8.12 -8.66
CA ASN A 122 27.13 7.46 -9.30
C ASN A 122 28.36 7.49 -8.38
N GLN A 123 29.40 6.75 -8.73
CA GLN A 123 30.59 6.63 -7.90
C GLN A 123 31.29 7.97 -7.63
N PHE A 124 31.33 8.86 -8.62
CA PHE A 124 31.92 10.19 -8.48
C PHE A 124 31.09 11.06 -7.51
N GLU A 125 29.77 11.07 -7.67
CA GLU A 125 28.84 11.79 -6.79
C GLU A 125 28.92 11.27 -5.35
N LEU A 126 29.02 9.95 -5.16
CA LEU A 126 29.19 9.33 -3.86
C LEU A 126 30.52 9.78 -3.21
N HIS A 127 31.63 9.75 -3.93
CA HIS A 127 32.93 10.23 -3.41
C HIS A 127 32.86 11.71 -3.04
N LYS A 128 32.26 12.53 -3.88
CA LYS A 128 32.08 13.96 -3.60
C LYS A 128 31.23 14.20 -2.36
N LEU A 129 30.13 13.44 -2.19
CA LEU A 129 29.31 13.51 -0.98
C LEU A 129 30.13 13.15 0.25
N LEU A 130 30.82 11.98 0.23
CA LEU A 130 31.61 11.52 1.37
C LEU A 130 32.73 12.50 1.77
N SER A 131 33.37 13.14 0.78
CA SER A 131 34.42 14.14 1.02
C SER A 131 33.90 15.45 1.61
N ALA A 132 32.61 15.73 1.48
CA ALA A 132 31.94 16.91 2.02
C ALA A 132 31.39 16.73 3.44
N LEU A 133 31.40 15.49 3.98
CA LEU A 133 30.89 15.22 5.31
C LEU A 133 31.83 15.78 6.40
N ASN A 134 31.25 16.43 7.40
CA ASN A 134 31.98 16.88 8.58
C ASN A 134 31.84 15.85 9.72
N ILE A 135 32.78 14.93 9.79
CA ILE A 135 32.85 13.85 10.79
C ILE A 135 33.82 14.15 11.93
N SER A 136 34.40 15.36 11.99
CA SER A 136 35.36 15.77 13.03
C SER A 136 34.69 16.35 14.28
N GLY A 137 33.36 16.56 14.23
CA GLY A 137 32.58 17.16 15.31
C GLY A 137 31.71 16.16 16.06
N PRO A 138 30.79 16.65 16.93
CA PRO A 138 29.83 15.81 17.62
C PRO A 138 28.93 15.05 16.63
N LEU A 139 28.30 13.96 17.12
CA LEU A 139 27.38 13.15 16.31
C LEU A 139 26.31 14.02 15.66
N ASN A 140 26.24 13.94 14.32
CA ASN A 140 25.31 14.67 13.49
C ASN A 140 24.84 13.76 12.33
N TRP A 141 24.04 14.30 11.40
CA TRP A 141 23.55 13.56 10.24
C TRP A 141 24.65 13.09 9.29
N ASP A 142 25.83 13.70 9.31
CA ASP A 142 26.95 13.29 8.47
C ASP A 142 27.48 11.90 8.85
N TRP A 143 27.50 11.58 10.15
CA TRP A 143 27.81 10.24 10.64
C TRP A 143 26.79 9.21 10.16
N PHE A 144 25.50 9.57 10.18
CA PHE A 144 24.45 8.68 9.67
C PHE A 144 24.58 8.45 8.16
N ILE A 145 24.83 9.50 7.38
CA ILE A 145 25.06 9.40 5.93
C ILE A 145 26.27 8.52 5.66
N LEU A 146 27.38 8.71 6.40
CA LEU A 146 28.58 7.87 6.27
C LEU A 146 28.24 6.39 6.54
N LEU A 147 27.52 6.09 7.62
CA LEU A 147 27.12 4.74 7.97
C LEU A 147 26.31 4.08 6.83
N VAL A 148 25.26 4.75 6.35
CA VAL A 148 24.42 4.25 5.25
C VAL A 148 25.23 4.05 3.97
N ALA A 149 26.09 5.01 3.62
CA ALA A 149 26.92 4.94 2.42
C ALA A 149 27.94 3.78 2.45
N LYS A 150 28.49 3.48 3.64
CA LYS A 150 29.49 2.42 3.82
C LYS A 150 28.88 1.02 3.94
N THR A 151 27.67 0.92 4.50
CA THR A 151 27.04 -0.37 4.79
C THR A 151 25.99 -0.80 3.77
N GLY A 152 25.45 0.14 2.99
CA GLY A 152 24.34 -0.13 2.07
C GLY A 152 23.00 -0.42 2.76
N MET A 153 22.87 -0.16 4.06
CA MET A 153 21.63 -0.35 4.80
C MET A 153 20.50 0.54 4.27
N ARG A 154 19.26 0.06 4.38
CA ARG A 154 18.10 0.93 4.17
C ARG A 154 18.03 1.99 5.27
N PHE A 155 17.48 3.16 4.94
CA PHE A 155 17.31 4.26 5.89
C PHE A 155 16.67 3.82 7.21
N SER A 156 15.58 3.04 7.14
CA SER A 156 14.87 2.54 8.33
C SER A 156 15.68 1.53 9.14
N GLU A 157 16.50 0.70 8.49
CA GLU A 157 17.38 -0.25 9.14
C GLU A 157 18.49 0.49 9.91
N ALA A 158 19.13 1.45 9.26
CA ALA A 158 20.16 2.25 9.91
C ALA A 158 19.62 3.10 11.07
N LEU A 159 18.40 3.66 10.92
CA LEU A 159 17.76 4.46 11.97
C LEU A 159 17.36 3.62 13.20
N ALA A 160 17.10 2.33 13.01
CA ALA A 160 16.70 1.42 14.08
C ALA A 160 17.89 0.80 14.84
N LEU A 161 19.14 1.06 14.44
CA LEU A 161 20.32 0.54 15.11
C LEU A 161 20.45 1.10 16.53
N THR A 162 20.90 0.24 17.42
CA THR A 162 21.25 0.55 18.80
C THR A 162 22.71 0.20 19.07
N PRO A 163 23.34 0.68 20.13
CA PRO A 163 24.72 0.29 20.49
C PRO A 163 24.93 -1.23 20.59
N ASN A 164 23.90 -1.99 20.97
CA ASN A 164 23.97 -3.46 21.12
C ASN A 164 24.03 -4.20 19.78
N ASP A 165 23.72 -3.52 18.68
CA ASP A 165 23.80 -4.13 17.32
C ASP A 165 25.24 -4.12 16.77
N PHE A 166 26.20 -3.46 17.45
CA PHE A 166 27.60 -3.36 17.05
C PHE A 166 28.49 -4.29 17.85
N ASP A 167 29.21 -5.18 17.15
CA ASP A 167 30.30 -5.95 17.71
C ASP A 167 31.63 -5.38 17.22
N PHE A 168 32.25 -4.54 18.03
CA PHE A 168 33.51 -3.88 17.68
C PHE A 168 34.71 -4.86 17.67
N SER A 169 34.65 -5.96 18.41
CA SER A 169 35.70 -6.97 18.43
C SER A 169 35.72 -7.78 17.13
N ARG A 170 34.56 -8.07 16.56
CA ARG A 170 34.39 -8.76 15.29
C ARG A 170 34.24 -7.82 14.11
N GLN A 171 34.20 -6.51 14.36
CA GLN A 171 33.95 -5.47 13.32
C GLN A 171 32.69 -5.73 12.53
N THR A 172 31.61 -6.17 13.18
CA THR A 172 30.34 -6.49 12.55
C THR A 172 29.19 -5.67 13.14
N VAL A 173 28.16 -5.48 12.32
CA VAL A 173 26.88 -4.88 12.70
C VAL A 173 25.77 -5.87 12.34
N THR A 174 24.86 -6.10 13.30
CA THR A 174 23.72 -7.01 13.11
C THR A 174 22.46 -6.22 12.75
N VAL A 175 21.82 -6.55 11.64
CA VAL A 175 20.60 -5.87 11.14
C VAL A 175 19.44 -6.86 11.18
N ASN A 176 18.63 -6.82 12.23
CA ASN A 176 17.52 -7.75 12.48
C ASN A 176 16.14 -7.07 12.50
N LYS A 177 15.98 -5.87 11.90
CA LYS A 177 14.79 -5.01 12.10
C LYS A 177 14.06 -4.68 10.82
#